data_92f355c165a9505248b52e9205b88bc9
#
_entry.id   92f355c165a9505248b52e9205b88bc9
#
_cell.length_a   1.000
_cell.length_b   1.000
_cell.length_c   1.000
_cell.angle_alpha   90.00
_cell.angle_beta   90.00
_cell.angle_gamma   90.00
#
_symmetry.space_group_name_H-M   'P 1'
#
loop_
_entity.id
_entity.type
_entity.pdbx_description
1 polymer ?
#
loop_
_entity_poly.entity_id
_entity_poly.type
_entity_poly.pdbx_seq_one_letter_code
_entity_poly.pdbx_strand_id
1 'polypeptide(L)'
;MAEFIFRDMVKMGEIADRFVIKSSATSTEEIWNGIGNPVYPPAKRELAKHGIGCDGKRAVQLKKSDYDKYDYFICMDSNNIRNTMRIFGDDKDEKVCEMMSFAGMNRDVSD
;
A
#
# COMPACT_ATOMS: atom_id res chain seq x y z
N MET A 1 -7.02 -1.18 -0.89
CA MET A 1 -7.65 -2.43 -0.35
C MET A 1 -6.70 -3.24 0.51
N ALA A 2 -5.49 -3.52 0.04
CA ALA A 2 -4.54 -4.38 0.77
C ALA A 2 -4.25 -3.88 2.19
N GLU A 3 -4.08 -2.57 2.38
CA GLU A 3 -3.86 -1.97 3.71
C GLU A 3 -4.97 -2.37 4.68
N PHE A 4 -6.22 -2.22 4.27
CA PHE A 4 -7.37 -2.48 5.14
C PHE A 4 -7.57 -3.98 5.41
N ILE A 5 -7.34 -4.80 4.40
CA ILE A 5 -7.42 -6.26 4.53
C ILE A 5 -6.36 -6.76 5.51
N PHE A 6 -5.12 -6.30 5.36
CA PHE A 6 -4.01 -6.69 6.23
C PHE A 6 -4.23 -6.22 7.67
N ARG A 7 -4.71 -4.98 7.85
CA ARG A 7 -5.05 -4.47 9.19
C ARG A 7 -6.12 -5.33 9.86
N ASP A 8 -7.14 -5.72 9.10
CA ASP A 8 -8.21 -6.56 9.61
C ASP A 8 -7.69 -7.94 10.03
N MET A 9 -6.82 -8.54 9.22
CA MET A 9 -6.21 -9.84 9.52
C MET A 9 -5.38 -9.80 10.80
N VAL A 10 -4.52 -8.77 11.00
CA VAL A 10 -3.70 -8.69 12.20
C VAL A 10 -4.52 -8.37 13.43
N LYS A 11 -5.62 -7.64 13.30
CA LYS A 11 -6.56 -7.36 14.37
C LYS A 11 -7.26 -8.66 14.81
N MET A 12 -7.71 -9.47 13.88
CA MET A 12 -8.33 -10.76 14.17
C MET A 12 -7.36 -11.74 14.82
N GLY A 13 -6.08 -11.68 14.45
CA GLY A 13 -5.02 -12.47 15.05
C GLY A 13 -4.49 -11.93 16.38
N GLU A 14 -5.05 -10.83 16.89
CA GLU A 14 -4.64 -10.18 18.14
C GLU A 14 -3.16 -9.73 18.16
N ILE A 15 -2.60 -9.39 16.98
CA ILE A 15 -1.22 -8.93 16.83
C ILE A 15 -1.12 -7.56 16.18
N ALA A 16 -2.21 -6.78 16.18
CA ALA A 16 -2.26 -5.48 15.51
C ALA A 16 -1.23 -4.49 16.06
N ASP A 17 -0.88 -4.58 17.33
CA ASP A 17 0.11 -3.71 17.99
C ASP A 17 1.55 -3.95 17.50
N ARG A 18 1.81 -5.07 16.81
CA ARG A 18 3.13 -5.41 16.25
C ARG A 18 3.37 -4.83 14.86
N PHE A 19 2.34 -4.24 14.24
CA PHE A 19 2.40 -3.78 12.86
C PHE A 19 1.96 -2.33 12.72
N VAL A 20 2.69 -1.58 11.92
CA VAL A 20 2.27 -0.26 11.43
C VAL A 20 2.05 -0.40 9.94
N ILE A 21 0.78 -0.37 9.51
CA ILE A 21 0.38 -0.64 8.14
C ILE A 21 -0.18 0.64 7.53
N LYS A 22 0.46 1.10 6.44
CA LYS A 22 0.05 2.28 5.70
C LYS A 22 0.08 1.96 4.21
N SER A 23 -0.65 2.72 3.42
CA SER A 23 -0.55 2.68 1.96
C SER A 23 -0.23 4.05 1.42
N SER A 24 0.51 4.09 0.31
CA SER A 24 0.92 5.31 -0.36
C SER A 24 0.83 5.13 -1.86
N ALA A 25 0.60 6.24 -2.57
CA ALA A 25 0.62 6.26 -4.02
C ALA A 25 2.06 6.50 -4.51
N THR A 26 2.42 5.87 -5.62
CA THR A 26 3.72 6.05 -6.26
C THR A 26 3.69 7.09 -7.38
N SER A 27 2.50 7.59 -7.71
CA SER A 27 2.30 8.67 -8.68
C SER A 27 1.28 9.67 -8.13
N THR A 28 1.15 10.83 -8.77
CA THR A 28 0.24 11.89 -8.33
C THR A 28 -1.14 11.82 -8.98
N GLU A 29 -1.45 10.77 -9.71
CA GLU A 29 -2.72 10.62 -10.45
C GLU A 29 -3.95 10.72 -9.54
N GLU A 30 -3.84 10.22 -8.31
CA GLU A 30 -4.92 10.22 -7.33
C GLU A 30 -4.82 11.40 -6.35
N ILE A 31 -3.96 12.39 -6.64
CA ILE A 31 -3.74 13.53 -5.76
C ILE A 31 -4.01 14.83 -6.53
N TRP A 32 -5.01 15.58 -6.11
CA TRP A 32 -5.43 16.85 -6.72
C TRP A 32 -5.19 17.99 -5.74
N ASN A 33 -4.44 19.03 -6.17
CA ASN A 33 -4.10 20.20 -5.34
C ASN A 33 -3.55 19.82 -3.95
N GLY A 34 -2.73 18.76 -3.88
CA GLY A 34 -2.17 18.29 -2.61
C GLY A 34 -3.14 17.50 -1.74
N ILE A 35 -4.37 17.28 -2.22
CA ILE A 35 -5.39 16.51 -1.52
C ILE A 35 -5.59 15.19 -2.23
N GLY A 36 -5.40 14.08 -1.51
CA GLY A 36 -5.58 12.73 -2.07
C GLY A 36 -7.05 12.38 -2.26
N ASN A 37 -7.32 11.62 -3.33
CA ASN A 37 -8.65 11.08 -3.56
C ASN A 37 -9.03 10.06 -2.49
N PRO A 38 -10.32 9.95 -2.14
CA PRO A 38 -10.81 8.91 -1.25
C PRO A 38 -10.74 7.53 -1.94
N VAL A 39 -10.97 6.47 -1.16
CA VAL A 39 -11.04 5.12 -1.70
C VAL A 39 -12.08 5.06 -2.82
N TYR A 40 -11.70 4.44 -3.94
CA TYR A 40 -12.57 4.27 -5.10
C TYR A 40 -13.88 3.58 -4.67
N PRO A 41 -15.07 4.12 -5.04
CA PRO A 41 -16.34 3.60 -4.54
C PRO A 41 -16.57 2.10 -4.72
N PRO A 42 -16.25 1.48 -5.87
CA PRO A 42 -16.37 0.02 -6.01
C PRO A 42 -15.49 -0.75 -5.02
N ALA A 43 -14.27 -0.27 -4.74
CA ALA A 43 -13.39 -0.89 -3.75
C ALA A 43 -13.96 -0.75 -2.34
N LYS A 44 -14.51 0.42 -2.01
CA LYS A 44 -15.16 0.66 -0.72
C LYS A 44 -16.35 -0.30 -0.52
N ARG A 45 -17.16 -0.48 -1.56
CA ARG A 45 -18.29 -1.43 -1.52
C ARG A 45 -17.82 -2.87 -1.31
N GLU A 46 -16.77 -3.27 -2.00
CA GLU A 46 -16.24 -4.63 -1.87
C GLU A 46 -15.70 -4.88 -0.46
N LEU A 47 -14.97 -3.93 0.11
CA LEU A 47 -14.48 -4.02 1.49
C LEU A 47 -15.66 -4.11 2.48
N ALA A 48 -16.72 -3.34 2.26
CA ALA A 48 -17.90 -3.35 3.12
C ALA A 48 -18.60 -4.72 3.13
N LYS A 49 -18.58 -5.45 2.02
CA LYS A 49 -19.12 -6.82 1.96
C LYS A 49 -18.40 -7.77 2.91
N HIS A 50 -17.15 -7.48 3.24
CA HIS A 50 -16.34 -8.26 4.17
C HIS A 50 -16.28 -7.64 5.57
N GLY A 51 -17.12 -6.65 5.84
CA GLY A 51 -17.16 -5.97 7.14
C GLY A 51 -15.98 -5.04 7.40
N ILE A 52 -15.31 -4.58 6.35
CA ILE A 52 -14.13 -3.73 6.45
C ILE A 52 -14.47 -2.29 6.05
N GLY A 53 -14.31 -1.36 6.98
CA GLY A 53 -14.49 0.07 6.74
C GLY A 53 -13.21 0.72 6.24
N CYS A 54 -13.34 1.78 5.44
CA CYS A 54 -12.21 2.55 4.96
C CYS A 54 -12.51 4.06 4.92
N ASP A 55 -13.41 4.51 5.79
CA ASP A 55 -13.80 5.92 5.85
C ASP A 55 -12.62 6.81 6.24
N GLY A 56 -12.53 7.96 5.58
CA GLY A 56 -11.47 8.94 5.83
C GLY A 56 -10.15 8.66 5.15
N LYS A 57 -9.97 7.50 4.52
CA LYS A 57 -8.74 7.19 3.79
C LYS A 57 -8.66 7.99 2.49
N ARG A 58 -7.53 8.65 2.28
CA ARG A 58 -7.22 9.35 1.04
C ARG A 58 -5.85 8.94 0.54
N ALA A 59 -5.62 9.05 -0.77
CA ALA A 59 -4.33 8.76 -1.36
C ALA A 59 -3.26 9.68 -0.77
N VAL A 60 -2.12 9.13 -0.43
CA VAL A 60 -0.96 9.86 0.08
C VAL A 60 0.23 9.51 -0.80
N GLN A 61 0.95 10.53 -1.27
CA GLN A 61 2.13 10.33 -2.10
C GLN A 61 3.30 9.79 -1.29
N LEU A 62 3.94 8.73 -1.79
CA LEU A 62 5.18 8.20 -1.23
C LEU A 62 6.29 9.23 -1.37
N LYS A 63 7.07 9.42 -0.32
CA LYS A 63 8.18 10.38 -0.26
C LYS A 63 9.49 9.66 0.03
N LYS A 64 10.60 10.24 -0.42
CA LYS A 64 11.94 9.69 -0.16
C LYS A 64 12.21 9.53 1.34
N SER A 65 11.72 10.46 2.17
CA SER A 65 11.86 10.41 3.62
C SER A 65 11.15 9.22 4.28
N ASP A 66 10.22 8.57 3.56
CA ASP A 66 9.52 7.40 4.09
C ASP A 66 10.41 6.16 4.15
N TYR A 67 11.52 6.12 3.39
CA TYR A 67 12.38 4.94 3.31
C TYR A 67 12.84 4.46 4.68
N ASP A 68 13.25 5.38 5.56
CA ASP A 68 13.78 5.04 6.87
C ASP A 68 12.69 4.78 7.92
N LYS A 69 11.43 5.06 7.59
CA LYS A 69 10.31 4.94 8.54
C LYS A 69 9.68 3.55 8.58
N TYR A 70 9.87 2.76 7.53
CA TYR A 70 9.20 1.46 7.38
C TYR A 70 10.21 0.36 7.09
N ASP A 71 9.84 -0.86 7.47
CA ASP A 71 10.70 -2.03 7.25
C ASP A 71 10.51 -2.62 5.85
N TYR A 72 9.31 -2.50 5.27
CA TYR A 72 8.97 -3.06 3.96
C TYR A 72 8.13 -2.10 3.15
N PHE A 73 8.39 -2.06 1.84
CA PHE A 73 7.59 -1.36 0.86
C PHE A 73 7.08 -2.38 -0.15
N ILE A 74 5.82 -2.78 0.02
CA ILE A 74 5.23 -3.87 -0.75
C ILE A 74 4.47 -3.26 -1.92
N CYS A 75 4.95 -3.53 -3.13
CA CYS A 75 4.37 -3.03 -4.38
C CYS A 75 3.45 -4.08 -4.99
N MET A 76 2.38 -3.62 -5.63
CA MET A 76 1.40 -4.52 -6.24
C MET A 76 1.79 -4.93 -7.65
N ASP A 77 2.51 -4.06 -8.38
CA ASP A 77 2.90 -4.32 -9.76
C ASP A 77 4.27 -3.72 -10.08
N SER A 78 4.75 -4.01 -11.29
CA SER A 78 6.06 -3.56 -11.76
C SER A 78 6.15 -2.04 -11.91
N ASN A 79 5.04 -1.36 -12.22
CA ASN A 79 5.00 0.09 -12.31
C ASN A 79 5.20 0.73 -10.93
N ASN A 80 4.59 0.15 -9.90
CA ASN A 80 4.82 0.59 -8.52
C ASN A 80 6.29 0.45 -8.15
N ILE A 81 6.93 -0.67 -8.50
CA ILE A 81 8.35 -0.91 -8.21
C ILE A 81 9.20 0.17 -8.89
N ARG A 82 8.99 0.41 -10.18
CA ARG A 82 9.76 1.43 -10.93
C ARG A 82 9.61 2.82 -10.33
N ASN A 83 8.38 3.21 -10.00
CA ASN A 83 8.11 4.52 -9.42
C ASN A 83 8.71 4.65 -8.02
N THR A 84 8.61 3.60 -7.22
CA THR A 84 9.18 3.55 -5.88
C THR A 84 10.69 3.69 -5.92
N MET A 85 11.37 2.96 -6.80
CA MET A 85 12.81 3.05 -6.97
C MET A 85 13.25 4.43 -7.47
N ARG A 86 12.44 5.06 -8.32
CA ARG A 86 12.70 6.44 -8.79
C ARG A 86 12.61 7.43 -7.63
N ILE A 87 11.65 7.26 -6.74
CA ILE A 87 11.46 8.14 -5.58
C ILE A 87 12.60 7.97 -4.57
N PHE A 88 12.97 6.73 -4.25
CA PHE A 88 14.01 6.44 -3.27
C PHE A 88 15.42 6.60 -3.83
N GLY A 89 15.61 6.40 -5.12
CA GLY A 89 16.91 6.42 -5.79
C GLY A 89 17.72 5.15 -5.61
N ASP A 90 17.61 4.50 -4.48
CA ASP A 90 18.31 3.26 -4.14
C ASP A 90 17.52 2.49 -3.09
N ASP A 91 17.70 1.18 -3.04
CA ASP A 91 17.10 0.29 -2.04
C ASP A 91 18.22 -0.51 -1.34
N LYS A 92 19.08 0.20 -0.64
CA LYS A 92 20.26 -0.38 0.02
C LYS A 92 19.94 -1.44 1.06
N ASP A 93 18.76 -1.35 1.70
CA ASP A 93 18.34 -2.28 2.75
C ASP A 93 17.37 -3.36 2.23
N GLU A 94 17.19 -3.42 0.91
CA GLU A 94 16.33 -4.42 0.25
C GLU A 94 14.90 -4.45 0.82
N LYS A 95 14.31 -3.27 1.02
CA LYS A 95 12.97 -3.11 1.59
C LYS A 95 11.86 -3.20 0.57
N VAL A 96 12.15 -2.92 -0.70
CA VAL A 96 11.15 -2.89 -1.79
C VAL A 96 10.94 -4.29 -2.34
N CYS A 97 9.69 -4.74 -2.35
CA CYS A 97 9.32 -6.07 -2.84
C CYS A 97 7.93 -6.03 -3.49
N GLU A 98 7.60 -7.10 -4.19
CA GLU A 98 6.31 -7.25 -4.85
C GLU A 98 5.39 -8.16 -4.04
N MET A 99 4.10 -7.79 -3.94
CA MET A 99 3.12 -8.54 -3.15
C MET A 99 3.06 -10.01 -3.56
N MET A 100 3.02 -10.28 -4.86
CA MET A 100 2.88 -11.65 -5.36
C MET A 100 4.10 -12.53 -5.08
N SER A 101 5.27 -11.93 -4.77
CA SER A 101 6.46 -12.70 -4.40
C SER A 101 6.28 -13.47 -3.10
N PHE A 102 5.44 -12.98 -2.19
CA PHE A 102 5.10 -13.68 -0.95
C PHE A 102 4.28 -14.95 -1.19
N ALA A 103 3.58 -15.01 -2.34
CA ALA A 103 2.86 -16.20 -2.77
C ALA A 103 3.70 -17.12 -3.67
N GLY A 104 5.00 -16.84 -3.82
CA GLY A 104 5.90 -17.60 -4.68
C GLY A 104 5.66 -17.36 -6.17
N MET A 105 4.98 -16.26 -6.52
CA MET A 105 4.65 -15.91 -7.90
C MET A 105 5.45 -14.71 -8.38
N ASN A 106 5.87 -14.75 -9.62
CA ASN A 106 6.66 -13.68 -10.25
C ASN A 106 5.81 -12.90 -11.24
N ARG A 107 4.72 -12.30 -10.75
CA ARG A 107 3.77 -11.54 -11.57
C ARG A 107 3.13 -10.42 -10.78
N ASP A 108 2.51 -9.47 -11.50
CA ASP A 108 1.79 -8.35 -10.92
C ASP A 108 0.43 -8.80 -10.32
N VAL A 109 -0.05 -8.03 -9.34
CA VAL A 109 -1.43 -8.16 -8.88
C VAL A 109 -2.33 -7.53 -9.94
N SER A 110 -3.33 -8.27 -10.39
CA SER A 110 -4.32 -7.77 -11.36
C SER A 110 -5.26 -6.74 -10.72
N ASP A 111 -5.56 -5.72 -11.48
CA ASP A 111 -6.56 -4.73 -11.09
C ASP A 111 -7.98 -5.27 -11.17
#